data_a3867fbbbb73b5d01cd2d91c734627e6
#
_entry.id   a3867fbbbb73b5d01cd2d91c734627e6
#
_cell.length_a   1.000
_cell.length_b   1.000
_cell.length_c   1.000
_cell.angle_alpha   90.00
_cell.angle_beta   90.00
_cell.angle_gamma   90.00
#
_symmetry.space_group_name_H-M   'P 1'
#
loop_
_entity.id
_entity.type
_entity.pdbx_description
1 polymer ?
#
loop_
_entity_poly.entity_id
_entity_poly.type
_entity_poly.pdbx_seq_one_letter_code
_entity_poly.pdbx_strand_id
1 'polypeptide(L)'
;GAVEVDCKGKYIYPSFIDIYTDYGTPQRPQTTGGGGFNFNQQPQLDNAVKGPYGWNQAIKSDVDVYKVFSVSETTAKPLREAGFGTVLTHVKDGVARGTGAIVTLANEKENLVIVKEKASAHYSFNKGTSGQSYPGSMMGYIALLRQTYLDAAWYKNKPYLEGFNATLQSWNDNQGLPQVFEAGDKWNDLRADRIGDEFGVQYIIKAGQNEYQRIKEMKSTNATFILPLNYPQAQDVEDPADARFVSLEDMKHWELAPANASAFEKAGIPFCLTTADLRAVNTF
;
A
#
# COMPACT_ATOMS: atom_id res chain seq x y z
N GLY A 1 17.75 33.59 -15.31
CA GLY A 1 17.88 34.45 -14.14
C GLY A 1 17.08 33.91 -12.98
N ALA A 2 17.50 34.12 -11.76
CA ALA A 2 16.74 33.73 -10.57
C ALA A 2 15.47 34.58 -10.48
N VAL A 3 14.38 33.95 -10.05
CA VAL A 3 13.13 34.64 -9.69
C VAL A 3 13.20 34.98 -8.21
N GLU A 4 13.12 36.26 -7.87
CA GLU A 4 13.05 36.70 -6.49
C GLU A 4 11.60 36.72 -6.03
N VAL A 5 11.33 36.08 -4.88
CA VAL A 5 10.00 36.06 -4.27
C VAL A 5 10.05 36.73 -2.92
N ASP A 6 9.33 37.84 -2.75
CA ASP A 6 9.23 38.55 -1.47
C ASP A 6 8.37 37.75 -0.48
N CYS A 7 9.00 37.19 0.55
CA CYS A 7 8.36 36.45 1.64
C CYS A 7 8.24 37.28 2.94
N LYS A 8 8.31 38.60 2.89
CA LYS A 8 8.21 39.47 4.08
C LYS A 8 6.94 39.23 4.86
N GLY A 9 7.07 38.94 6.15
CA GLY A 9 5.94 38.61 7.03
C GLY A 9 5.39 37.19 6.91
N LYS A 10 6.04 36.30 6.15
CA LYS A 10 5.69 34.89 6.00
C LYS A 10 6.75 33.98 6.63
N TYR A 11 6.33 32.81 7.05
CA TYR A 11 7.23 31.72 7.49
C TYR A 11 7.36 30.69 6.38
N ILE A 12 8.57 30.17 6.19
CA ILE A 12 8.85 29.13 5.19
C ILE A 12 9.14 27.85 5.94
N TYR A 13 8.38 26.80 5.63
CA TYR A 13 8.54 25.44 6.17
C TYR A 13 8.85 24.46 5.03
N PRO A 14 9.57 23.35 5.31
CA PRO A 14 9.65 22.24 4.38
C PRO A 14 8.26 21.70 4.06
N SER A 15 8.06 21.26 2.83
CA SER A 15 6.80 20.57 2.45
C SER A 15 6.68 19.22 3.13
N PHE A 16 5.46 18.77 3.33
CA PHE A 16 5.18 17.39 3.76
C PHE A 16 5.54 16.38 2.67
N ILE A 17 5.83 15.16 3.10
CA ILE A 17 6.07 14.00 2.24
C ILE A 17 5.04 12.94 2.58
N ASP A 18 4.24 12.49 1.59
CA ASP A 18 3.38 11.33 1.78
C ASP A 18 4.08 10.08 1.21
N ILE A 19 4.27 9.09 2.06
CA ILE A 19 5.01 7.89 1.68
C ILE A 19 4.12 6.74 1.20
N TYR A 20 2.82 6.95 1.03
CA TYR A 20 1.91 5.91 0.58
C TYR A 20 0.78 6.44 -0.29
N THR A 21 1.04 6.63 -1.58
CA THR A 21 0.06 7.14 -2.55
C THR A 21 -0.01 6.28 -3.81
N ASP A 22 -1.04 6.52 -4.62
CA ASP A 22 -1.18 6.03 -5.99
C ASP A 22 -1.23 7.18 -7.00
N TYR A 23 -0.68 8.33 -6.65
CA TYR A 23 -0.61 9.50 -7.51
C TYR A 23 0.06 9.19 -8.85
N GLY A 24 -0.58 9.59 -9.94
CA GLY A 24 -0.04 9.43 -11.29
C GLY A 24 0.00 8.00 -11.81
N THR A 25 -0.59 7.05 -11.09
CA THR A 25 -0.67 5.65 -11.54
C THR A 25 -1.93 5.41 -12.39
N PRO A 26 -1.91 4.41 -13.28
CA PRO A 26 -3.10 4.02 -14.02
C PRO A 26 -4.26 3.70 -13.07
N GLN A 27 -5.42 4.33 -13.33
CA GLN A 27 -6.63 4.03 -12.55
C GLN A 27 -7.06 2.58 -12.83
N ARG A 28 -7.36 1.86 -11.76
CA ARG A 28 -7.90 0.51 -11.90
C ARG A 28 -9.30 0.58 -12.49
N PRO A 29 -9.65 -0.32 -13.41
CA PRO A 29 -11.05 -0.57 -13.68
C PRO A 29 -11.71 -0.97 -12.36
N GLN A 30 -12.67 -0.19 -11.88
CA GLN A 30 -13.49 -0.63 -10.77
C GLN A 30 -14.27 -1.85 -11.26
N THR A 31 -13.81 -3.03 -10.91
CA THR A 31 -14.68 -4.19 -10.98
C THR A 31 -15.76 -3.96 -9.93
N THR A 32 -16.93 -3.52 -10.36
CA THR A 32 -18.15 -3.58 -9.55
C THR A 32 -18.38 -5.07 -9.26
N GLY A 33 -17.73 -5.55 -8.20
CA GLY A 33 -17.79 -6.92 -7.76
C GLY A 33 -19.15 -7.17 -7.11
N GLY A 34 -20.13 -7.48 -7.93
CA GLY A 34 -21.26 -8.25 -7.45
C GLY A 34 -20.70 -9.60 -7.02
N GLY A 35 -20.91 -10.00 -5.76
CA GLY A 35 -20.53 -11.31 -5.20
C GLY A 35 -21.32 -12.47 -5.82
N GLY A 36 -21.35 -12.57 -7.14
CA GLY A 36 -21.87 -13.68 -7.89
C GLY A 36 -20.79 -14.74 -8.12
N PHE A 37 -21.13 -16.00 -8.01
CA PHE A 37 -20.29 -17.10 -8.45
C PHE A 37 -19.93 -16.90 -9.92
N ASN A 38 -18.67 -16.54 -10.18
CA ASN A 38 -18.18 -16.28 -11.53
C ASN A 38 -17.75 -17.62 -12.13
N PHE A 39 -18.60 -18.27 -12.92
CA PHE A 39 -18.32 -19.55 -13.57
C PHE A 39 -17.19 -19.47 -14.62
N ASN A 40 -16.74 -18.28 -14.98
CA ASN A 40 -15.65 -18.02 -15.93
C ASN A 40 -14.32 -17.69 -15.23
N GLN A 41 -14.08 -18.19 -14.02
CA GLN A 41 -12.78 -17.98 -13.38
C GLN A 41 -11.68 -18.71 -14.16
N GLN A 42 -10.56 -18.01 -14.37
CA GLN A 42 -9.40 -18.62 -14.99
C GLN A 42 -8.86 -19.77 -14.11
N PRO A 43 -8.32 -20.83 -14.72
CA PRO A 43 -7.71 -21.93 -13.98
C PRO A 43 -6.65 -21.40 -12.99
N GLN A 44 -6.55 -22.07 -11.87
CA GLN A 44 -5.71 -21.64 -10.74
C GLN A 44 -4.23 -21.51 -11.11
N LEU A 45 -3.71 -22.38 -11.94
CA LEU A 45 -2.30 -22.48 -12.32
C LEU A 45 -2.01 -21.97 -13.75
N ASP A 46 -3.01 -21.44 -14.43
CA ASP A 46 -2.88 -20.99 -15.81
C ASP A 46 -2.92 -19.46 -15.87
N ASN A 47 -1.80 -18.86 -16.23
CA ASN A 47 -1.70 -17.42 -16.39
C ASN A 47 -2.12 -17.01 -17.80
N ALA A 48 -3.18 -16.20 -17.92
CA ALA A 48 -3.63 -15.67 -19.22
C ALA A 48 -2.65 -14.66 -19.82
N VAL A 49 -1.80 -14.05 -19.00
CA VAL A 49 -0.75 -13.13 -19.47
C VAL A 49 0.36 -13.95 -20.10
N LYS A 50 0.56 -13.80 -21.42
CA LYS A 50 1.60 -14.53 -22.15
C LYS A 50 2.95 -13.84 -22.01
N GLY A 51 4.01 -14.63 -21.88
CA GLY A 51 5.39 -14.14 -21.72
C GLY A 51 6.11 -14.82 -20.56
N PRO A 52 7.30 -14.37 -20.22
CA PRO A 52 8.14 -14.95 -19.19
C PRO A 52 7.71 -14.50 -17.77
N TYR A 53 6.43 -14.59 -17.47
CA TYR A 53 5.85 -14.17 -16.19
C TYR A 53 5.55 -15.37 -15.30
N GLY A 54 5.48 -15.13 -14.00
CA GLY A 54 5.08 -16.13 -13.02
C GLY A 54 3.67 -16.67 -13.26
N TRP A 55 3.39 -17.84 -12.71
CA TRP A 55 2.11 -18.55 -12.89
C TRP A 55 0.91 -17.82 -12.24
N ASN A 56 1.13 -16.92 -11.29
CA ASN A 56 0.06 -16.21 -10.59
C ASN A 56 0.07 -14.71 -10.91
N GLN A 57 -1.04 -14.22 -11.47
CA GLN A 57 -1.22 -12.82 -11.88
C GLN A 57 -1.24 -11.82 -10.72
N ALA A 58 -1.46 -12.28 -9.48
CA ALA A 58 -1.43 -11.40 -8.32
C ALA A 58 0.00 -11.06 -7.87
N ILE A 59 1.01 -11.76 -8.39
CA ILE A 59 2.43 -11.46 -8.18
C ILE A 59 2.92 -10.60 -9.34
N LYS A 60 3.02 -9.30 -9.12
CA LYS A 60 3.39 -8.27 -10.11
C LYS A 60 4.70 -7.59 -9.75
N SER A 61 5.68 -8.34 -9.25
CA SER A 61 6.98 -7.82 -8.82
C SER A 61 7.78 -7.14 -9.94
N ASP A 62 7.47 -7.45 -11.19
CA ASP A 62 8.04 -6.88 -12.42
C ASP A 62 7.45 -5.51 -12.80
N VAL A 63 6.39 -5.05 -12.11
CA VAL A 63 5.80 -3.73 -12.36
C VAL A 63 6.66 -2.65 -11.73
N ASP A 64 7.24 -1.81 -12.56
CA ASP A 64 7.98 -0.60 -12.14
C ASP A 64 7.10 0.63 -12.34
N VAL A 65 6.67 1.28 -11.24
CA VAL A 65 5.74 2.42 -11.33
C VAL A 65 6.26 3.57 -12.18
N TYR A 66 7.57 3.83 -12.16
CA TYR A 66 8.16 4.93 -12.94
C TYR A 66 7.97 4.77 -14.45
N LYS A 67 7.73 3.54 -14.96
CA LYS A 67 7.47 3.26 -16.37
C LYS A 67 6.02 3.54 -16.80
N VAL A 68 5.10 3.57 -15.84
CA VAL A 68 3.67 3.77 -16.07
C VAL A 68 3.12 5.04 -15.42
N PHE A 69 3.99 5.78 -14.75
CA PHE A 69 3.68 7.04 -14.09
C PHE A 69 3.37 8.13 -15.10
N SER A 70 2.35 8.93 -14.82
CA SER A 70 2.05 10.14 -15.57
C SER A 70 1.65 11.29 -14.65
N VAL A 71 2.14 12.49 -14.94
CA VAL A 71 1.78 13.68 -14.18
C VAL A 71 0.31 14.01 -14.35
N SER A 72 -0.39 14.27 -13.25
CA SER A 72 -1.79 14.66 -13.23
C SER A 72 -1.98 15.89 -12.35
N GLU A 73 -2.21 17.04 -12.98
CA GLU A 73 -2.44 18.30 -12.25
C GLU A 73 -3.71 18.25 -11.40
N THR A 74 -4.75 17.56 -11.84
CA THR A 74 -6.01 17.43 -11.10
C THR A 74 -5.86 16.71 -9.77
N THR A 75 -4.91 15.77 -9.68
CA THR A 75 -4.62 15.04 -8.44
C THR A 75 -3.46 15.64 -7.65
N ALA A 76 -2.49 16.29 -8.31
CA ALA A 76 -1.37 16.93 -7.64
C ALA A 76 -1.78 18.23 -6.92
N LYS A 77 -2.67 19.01 -7.51
CA LYS A 77 -3.07 20.31 -6.97
C LYS A 77 -3.64 20.24 -5.55
N PRO A 78 -4.61 19.37 -5.22
CA PRO A 78 -5.10 19.23 -3.85
C PRO A 78 -4.02 18.82 -2.84
N LEU A 79 -3.08 17.96 -3.24
CA LEU A 79 -1.94 17.57 -2.41
C LEU A 79 -1.02 18.76 -2.11
N ARG A 80 -0.70 19.57 -3.13
CA ARG A 80 0.11 20.79 -2.95
C ARG A 80 -0.59 21.82 -2.07
N GLU A 81 -1.90 22.00 -2.24
CA GLU A 81 -2.71 22.92 -1.41
C GLU A 81 -2.75 22.48 0.06
N ALA A 82 -2.67 21.16 0.33
CA ALA A 82 -2.52 20.62 1.67
C ALA A 82 -1.08 20.66 2.20
N GLY A 83 -0.11 21.17 1.42
CA GLY A 83 1.28 21.38 1.84
C GLY A 83 2.25 20.24 1.48
N PHE A 84 1.82 19.25 0.71
CA PHE A 84 2.70 18.18 0.21
C PHE A 84 3.51 18.66 -1.00
N GLY A 85 4.80 18.34 -1.04
CA GLY A 85 5.69 18.66 -2.17
C GLY A 85 6.22 17.43 -2.87
N THR A 86 6.26 16.30 -2.17
CA THR A 86 6.83 15.03 -2.65
C THR A 86 5.98 13.87 -2.16
N VAL A 87 5.85 12.83 -2.98
CA VAL A 87 5.13 11.61 -2.61
C VAL A 87 5.90 10.38 -3.05
N LEU A 88 5.72 9.28 -2.31
CA LEU A 88 6.05 7.94 -2.76
C LEU A 88 4.81 7.34 -3.39
N THR A 89 4.86 7.10 -4.69
CA THR A 89 3.74 6.53 -5.45
C THR A 89 4.03 5.10 -5.88
N HIS A 90 3.00 4.25 -5.91
CA HIS A 90 3.07 2.87 -6.38
C HIS A 90 1.73 2.41 -6.96
N VAL A 91 1.76 1.39 -7.80
CA VAL A 91 0.52 0.78 -8.33
C VAL A 91 -0.12 -0.09 -7.25
N LYS A 92 -1.32 0.28 -6.76
CA LYS A 92 -2.04 -0.48 -5.73
C LYS A 92 -2.76 -1.70 -6.33
N ASP A 93 -2.06 -2.66 -6.95
CA ASP A 93 -2.65 -3.80 -7.64
C ASP A 93 -1.85 -5.10 -7.47
N GLY A 94 -2.45 -6.09 -6.84
CA GLY A 94 -1.84 -7.41 -6.62
C GLY A 94 -1.35 -7.64 -5.20
N VAL A 95 -0.95 -8.87 -4.94
CA VAL A 95 -0.33 -9.31 -3.66
C VAL A 95 1.11 -8.82 -3.58
N ALA A 96 1.89 -8.96 -4.65
CA ALA A 96 3.11 -8.20 -4.86
C ALA A 96 2.84 -7.16 -5.93
N ARG A 97 3.14 -5.90 -5.66
CA ARG A 97 2.72 -4.74 -6.46
C ARG A 97 3.84 -4.10 -7.27
N GLY A 98 5.05 -4.69 -7.17
CA GLY A 98 6.24 -4.13 -7.80
C GLY A 98 6.86 -2.98 -7.03
N THR A 99 7.49 -2.04 -7.73
CA THR A 99 8.26 -0.97 -7.12
C THR A 99 7.47 0.34 -6.99
N GLY A 100 7.77 1.10 -5.94
CA GLY A 100 7.35 2.49 -5.77
C GLY A 100 8.42 3.46 -6.24
N ALA A 101 8.02 4.67 -6.65
CA ALA A 101 8.91 5.76 -7.04
C ALA A 101 8.65 7.01 -6.19
N ILE A 102 9.72 7.76 -5.90
CA ILE A 102 9.61 9.07 -5.28
C ILE A 102 9.48 10.11 -6.37
N VAL A 103 8.42 10.89 -6.32
CA VAL A 103 8.12 11.93 -7.29
C VAL A 103 7.77 13.25 -6.59
N THR A 104 8.14 14.37 -7.19
CA THR A 104 7.65 15.68 -6.78
C THR A 104 6.27 15.93 -7.36
N LEU A 105 5.49 16.80 -6.72
CA LEU A 105 4.16 17.20 -7.18
C LEU A 105 4.22 18.41 -8.14
N ALA A 106 5.37 18.70 -8.76
CA ALA A 106 5.49 19.76 -9.73
C ALA A 106 4.69 19.45 -11.01
N ASN A 107 4.14 20.49 -11.63
CA ASN A 107 3.47 20.36 -12.93
C ASN A 107 4.48 20.47 -14.07
N GLU A 108 5.33 19.46 -14.19
CA GLU A 108 6.42 19.35 -15.16
C GLU A 108 6.38 17.99 -15.85
N LYS A 109 7.28 17.75 -16.80
CA LYS A 109 7.38 16.45 -17.50
C LYS A 109 7.82 15.35 -16.51
N GLU A 110 7.35 14.13 -16.75
CA GLU A 110 7.57 12.97 -15.89
C GLU A 110 9.06 12.77 -15.52
N ASN A 111 9.95 12.91 -16.49
CA ASN A 111 11.40 12.76 -16.27
C ASN A 111 12.04 13.85 -15.40
N LEU A 112 11.34 14.97 -15.19
CA LEU A 112 11.81 16.07 -14.32
C LEU A 112 11.26 15.95 -12.89
N VAL A 113 10.15 15.24 -12.70
CA VAL A 113 9.50 15.10 -11.40
C VAL A 113 9.89 13.81 -10.68
N ILE A 114 10.38 12.79 -11.39
CA ILE A 114 10.86 11.54 -10.78
C ILE A 114 12.21 11.79 -10.10
N VAL A 115 12.22 11.70 -8.76
CA VAL A 115 13.42 11.86 -7.93
C VAL A 115 14.16 10.54 -7.78
N LYS A 116 13.40 9.43 -7.61
CA LYS A 116 13.96 8.08 -7.48
C LYS A 116 13.02 7.06 -8.09
N GLU A 117 13.50 6.31 -9.08
CA GLU A 117 12.71 5.38 -9.87
C GLU A 117 12.26 4.15 -9.08
N LYS A 118 13.16 3.56 -8.28
CA LYS A 118 12.90 2.38 -7.43
C LYS A 118 13.22 2.73 -5.98
N ALA A 119 12.22 3.14 -5.24
CA ALA A 119 12.39 3.61 -3.87
C ALA A 119 11.97 2.57 -2.83
N SER A 120 11.03 1.67 -3.17
CA SER A 120 10.44 0.66 -2.29
C SER A 120 9.85 -0.48 -3.09
N ALA A 121 9.55 -1.61 -2.43
CA ALA A 121 8.73 -2.69 -2.96
C ALA A 121 7.43 -2.80 -2.14
N HIS A 122 6.32 -3.12 -2.79
CA HIS A 122 5.00 -3.05 -2.18
C HIS A 122 4.26 -4.39 -2.21
N TYR A 123 3.57 -4.70 -1.11
CA TYR A 123 2.82 -5.95 -0.91
C TYR A 123 1.46 -5.69 -0.27
N SER A 124 0.54 -6.65 -0.42
CA SER A 124 -0.75 -6.62 0.27
C SER A 124 -1.41 -8.00 0.36
N PHE A 125 -2.45 -8.09 1.17
CA PHE A 125 -3.38 -9.23 1.19
C PHE A 125 -4.56 -9.00 0.23
N ASN A 126 -4.28 -8.55 -1.00
CA ASN A 126 -5.30 -8.30 -2.02
C ASN A 126 -4.77 -8.74 -3.40
N LYS A 127 -5.52 -9.58 -4.10
CA LYS A 127 -5.12 -10.05 -5.43
C LYS A 127 -5.29 -9.01 -6.55
N GLY A 128 -5.93 -7.88 -6.25
CA GLY A 128 -6.15 -6.81 -7.22
C GLY A 128 -7.02 -7.25 -8.40
N THR A 129 -6.54 -6.92 -9.60
CA THR A 129 -7.22 -7.22 -10.87
C THR A 129 -7.00 -8.64 -11.39
N SER A 130 -6.32 -9.52 -10.63
CA SER A 130 -6.11 -10.91 -11.05
C SER A 130 -7.43 -11.65 -11.30
N GLY A 131 -7.59 -12.19 -12.51
CA GLY A 131 -8.75 -12.99 -12.89
C GLY A 131 -8.71 -14.43 -12.38
N GLN A 132 -7.58 -14.88 -11.83
CA GLN A 132 -7.44 -16.24 -11.30
C GLN A 132 -8.28 -16.45 -10.03
N SER A 133 -8.76 -17.67 -9.81
CA SER A 133 -9.51 -18.03 -8.61
C SER A 133 -8.65 -17.99 -7.34
N TYR A 134 -7.37 -18.31 -7.48
CA TYR A 134 -6.40 -18.29 -6.39
C TYR A 134 -5.48 -17.06 -6.49
N PRO A 135 -5.18 -16.36 -5.35
CA PRO A 135 -5.71 -16.58 -4.00
C PRO A 135 -7.13 -16.01 -3.84
N GLY A 136 -7.97 -16.68 -3.03
CA GLY A 136 -9.34 -16.28 -2.76
C GLY A 136 -9.66 -16.08 -1.27
N SER A 137 -8.65 -16.23 -0.40
CA SER A 137 -8.80 -16.10 1.07
C SER A 137 -7.50 -15.64 1.71
N MET A 138 -7.57 -15.24 2.99
CA MET A 138 -6.38 -14.84 3.76
C MET A 138 -5.33 -15.96 3.80
N MET A 139 -5.74 -17.20 4.01
CA MET A 139 -4.81 -18.34 3.96
C MET A 139 -4.14 -18.48 2.59
N GLY A 140 -4.91 -18.25 1.51
CA GLY A 140 -4.40 -18.27 0.15
C GLY A 140 -3.37 -17.17 -0.10
N TYR A 141 -3.59 -15.94 0.39
CA TYR A 141 -2.60 -14.86 0.28
C TYR A 141 -1.30 -15.18 1.01
N ILE A 142 -1.39 -15.70 2.24
CA ILE A 142 -0.22 -16.10 3.02
C ILE A 142 0.52 -17.25 2.33
N ALA A 143 -0.20 -18.26 1.85
CA ALA A 143 0.40 -19.39 1.12
C ALA A 143 1.09 -18.95 -0.17
N LEU A 144 0.45 -18.04 -0.95
CA LEU A 144 1.04 -17.49 -2.18
C LEU A 144 2.33 -16.72 -1.90
N LEU A 145 2.35 -15.86 -0.87
CA LEU A 145 3.55 -15.13 -0.48
C LEU A 145 4.69 -16.07 -0.10
N ARG A 146 4.42 -17.07 0.76
CA ARG A 146 5.41 -18.08 1.15
C ARG A 146 5.94 -18.84 -0.05
N GLN A 147 5.05 -19.29 -0.93
CA GLN A 147 5.43 -19.98 -2.15
C GLN A 147 6.33 -19.09 -3.03
N THR A 148 5.96 -17.80 -3.18
CA THR A 148 6.77 -16.88 -4.00
C THR A 148 8.17 -16.65 -3.41
N TYR A 149 8.30 -16.52 -2.08
CA TYR A 149 9.63 -16.45 -1.44
C TYR A 149 10.47 -17.70 -1.72
N LEU A 150 9.87 -18.89 -1.62
CA LEU A 150 10.56 -20.17 -1.86
C LEU A 150 10.93 -20.32 -3.34
N ASP A 151 10.00 -20.00 -4.25
CA ASP A 151 10.23 -20.06 -5.70
C ASP A 151 11.34 -19.08 -6.12
N ALA A 152 11.33 -17.86 -5.56
CA ALA A 152 12.33 -16.85 -5.83
C ALA A 152 13.72 -17.24 -5.31
N ALA A 153 13.80 -17.86 -4.13
CA ALA A 153 15.04 -18.40 -3.59
C ALA A 153 15.58 -19.56 -4.45
N TRP A 154 14.69 -20.45 -4.90
CA TRP A 154 15.04 -21.53 -5.83
C TRP A 154 15.54 -20.97 -7.17
N TYR A 155 14.81 -20.01 -7.76
CA TYR A 155 15.14 -19.37 -9.03
C TYR A 155 16.52 -18.67 -8.97
N LYS A 156 16.81 -17.96 -7.89
CA LYS A 156 18.10 -17.30 -7.68
C LYS A 156 19.28 -18.27 -7.77
N ASN A 157 19.11 -19.50 -7.32
CA ASN A 157 20.15 -20.52 -7.29
C ASN A 157 20.22 -21.37 -8.58
N LYS A 158 19.09 -21.52 -9.30
CA LYS A 158 18.96 -22.41 -10.47
C LYS A 158 18.17 -21.77 -11.62
N PRO A 159 18.49 -20.55 -12.07
CA PRO A 159 17.70 -19.85 -13.09
C PRO A 159 17.66 -20.58 -14.44
N TYR A 160 18.66 -21.39 -14.75
CA TYR A 160 18.75 -22.16 -16.00
C TYR A 160 17.71 -23.29 -16.13
N LEU A 161 17.11 -23.71 -15.03
CA LEU A 161 16.05 -24.75 -15.07
C LEU A 161 14.70 -24.15 -15.44
N GLU A 162 14.43 -22.91 -15.02
CA GLU A 162 13.19 -22.20 -15.31
C GLU A 162 13.24 -21.46 -16.66
N GLY A 163 14.44 -21.09 -17.09
CA GLY A 163 14.61 -20.05 -18.10
C GLY A 163 14.38 -18.67 -17.52
N PHE A 164 14.21 -17.67 -18.37
CA PHE A 164 13.96 -16.30 -17.87
C PHE A 164 12.53 -16.15 -17.34
N ASN A 165 12.41 -15.77 -16.08
CA ASN A 165 11.14 -15.45 -15.41
C ASN A 165 11.21 -14.03 -14.83
N ALA A 166 10.55 -13.08 -15.50
CA ALA A 166 10.60 -11.66 -15.15
C ALA A 166 10.06 -11.41 -13.73
N THR A 167 9.02 -12.11 -13.33
CA THR A 167 8.39 -11.97 -12.00
C THR A 167 9.34 -12.38 -10.88
N LEU A 168 9.98 -13.56 -10.98
CA LEU A 168 10.90 -14.08 -9.97
C LEU A 168 12.22 -13.30 -9.96
N GLN A 169 12.71 -12.89 -11.14
CA GLN A 169 13.89 -12.03 -11.24
C GLN A 169 13.67 -10.70 -10.53
N SER A 170 12.58 -10.01 -10.87
CA SER A 170 12.24 -8.71 -10.26
C SER A 170 11.94 -8.85 -8.77
N TRP A 171 11.32 -9.95 -8.32
CA TRP A 171 11.17 -10.23 -6.90
C TRP A 171 12.51 -10.24 -6.17
N ASN A 172 13.48 -10.98 -6.69
CA ASN A 172 14.82 -11.07 -6.10
C ASN A 172 15.57 -9.72 -6.14
N ASP A 173 15.48 -8.99 -7.25
CA ASP A 173 16.15 -7.70 -7.43
C ASP A 173 15.59 -6.63 -6.47
N ASN A 174 14.30 -6.71 -6.14
CA ASN A 174 13.61 -5.75 -5.29
C ASN A 174 13.78 -6.04 -3.78
N GLN A 175 14.35 -7.19 -3.37
CA GLN A 175 14.49 -7.52 -1.94
C GLN A 175 15.42 -6.56 -1.17
N GLY A 176 16.33 -5.88 -1.84
CA GLY A 176 17.20 -4.86 -1.21
C GLY A 176 16.54 -3.49 -0.99
N LEU A 177 15.31 -3.30 -1.46
CA LEU A 177 14.56 -2.06 -1.27
C LEU A 177 13.81 -2.08 0.08
N PRO A 178 13.42 -0.92 0.64
CA PRO A 178 12.43 -0.87 1.72
C PRO A 178 11.15 -1.61 1.30
N GLN A 179 10.70 -2.55 2.15
CA GLN A 179 9.57 -3.42 1.87
C GLN A 179 8.33 -2.89 2.58
N VAL A 180 7.33 -2.43 1.84
CA VAL A 180 6.09 -1.85 2.38
C VAL A 180 4.93 -2.84 2.22
N PHE A 181 4.27 -3.18 3.31
CA PHE A 181 3.15 -4.11 3.33
C PHE A 181 1.85 -3.43 3.75
N GLU A 182 0.86 -3.37 2.88
CA GLU A 182 -0.49 -2.92 3.21
C GLU A 182 -1.28 -4.08 3.83
N ALA A 183 -1.51 -4.00 5.13
CA ALA A 183 -2.20 -5.04 5.89
C ALA A 183 -3.64 -4.67 6.25
N GLY A 184 -3.89 -3.43 6.67
CA GLY A 184 -5.21 -2.83 6.75
C GLY A 184 -5.99 -3.05 8.05
N ASP A 185 -5.51 -3.91 8.95
CA ASP A 185 -6.05 -4.08 10.30
C ASP A 185 -5.02 -4.73 11.24
N LYS A 186 -5.22 -4.56 12.55
CA LYS A 186 -4.32 -5.06 13.60
C LYS A 186 -3.94 -6.54 13.50
N TRP A 187 -4.83 -7.40 13.01
CA TRP A 187 -4.53 -8.83 12.88
C TRP A 187 -3.72 -9.14 11.65
N ASN A 188 -3.98 -8.44 10.57
CA ASN A 188 -3.23 -8.57 9.33
C ASN A 188 -1.85 -7.93 9.45
N ASP A 189 -1.70 -6.87 10.25
CA ASP A 189 -0.39 -6.29 10.58
C ASP A 189 0.52 -7.35 11.22
N LEU A 190 0.00 -8.07 12.24
CA LEU A 190 0.75 -9.15 12.89
C LEU A 190 1.00 -10.35 11.96
N ARG A 191 0.10 -10.61 11.01
CA ARG A 191 0.32 -11.67 10.00
C ARG A 191 1.41 -11.28 9.01
N ALA A 192 1.42 -10.02 8.57
CA ALA A 192 2.45 -9.49 7.68
C ALA A 192 3.83 -9.56 8.35
N ASP A 193 3.94 -9.08 9.58
CA ASP A 193 5.15 -9.15 10.39
C ASP A 193 5.67 -10.59 10.51
N ARG A 194 4.79 -11.52 10.87
CA ARG A 194 5.15 -12.94 11.00
C ARG A 194 5.66 -13.56 9.69
N ILE A 195 5.14 -13.14 8.54
CA ILE A 195 5.67 -13.58 7.24
C ILE A 195 7.06 -12.96 7.03
N GLY A 196 7.24 -11.69 7.38
CA GLY A 196 8.54 -11.03 7.32
C GLY A 196 9.59 -11.75 8.15
N ASP A 197 9.27 -12.07 9.40
CA ASP A 197 10.15 -12.83 10.30
C ASP A 197 10.56 -14.19 9.72
N GLU A 198 9.62 -14.90 9.09
CA GLU A 198 9.83 -16.23 8.49
C GLU A 198 10.90 -16.18 7.38
N PHE A 199 10.99 -15.07 6.64
CA PHE A 199 11.92 -14.89 5.52
C PHE A 199 13.03 -13.85 5.77
N GLY A 200 13.14 -13.35 7.00
CA GLY A 200 14.17 -12.37 7.38
C GLY A 200 13.97 -10.99 6.77
N VAL A 201 12.72 -10.59 6.54
CA VAL A 201 12.33 -9.30 5.95
C VAL A 201 11.61 -8.46 7.00
N GLN A 202 12.14 -7.28 7.31
CA GLN A 202 11.43 -6.31 8.15
C GLN A 202 10.53 -5.44 7.28
N TYR A 203 9.22 -5.64 7.37
CA TYR A 203 8.25 -4.80 6.67
C TYR A 203 8.04 -3.45 7.35
N ILE A 204 7.81 -2.42 6.54
CA ILE A 204 7.13 -1.19 6.92
C ILE A 204 5.64 -1.45 6.71
N ILE A 205 4.84 -1.38 7.75
CA ILE A 205 3.44 -1.82 7.70
C ILE A 205 2.50 -0.63 7.52
N LYS A 206 1.78 -0.59 6.39
CA LYS A 206 0.65 0.33 6.24
C LYS A 206 -0.53 -0.28 6.96
N ALA A 207 -0.80 0.27 8.12
CA ALA A 207 -1.79 -0.17 9.09
C ALA A 207 -3.22 0.24 8.73
N GLY A 208 -4.17 -0.16 9.53
CA GLY A 208 -5.55 0.27 9.50
C GLY A 208 -5.81 1.42 10.48
N GLN A 209 -6.85 1.27 11.31
CA GLN A 209 -7.28 2.29 12.27
C GLN A 209 -7.51 1.73 13.67
N ASN A 210 -7.25 0.44 13.89
CA ASN A 210 -7.63 -0.29 15.11
C ASN A 210 -6.46 -0.90 15.88
N GLU A 211 -5.23 -0.51 15.58
CA GLU A 211 -3.99 -1.02 16.19
C GLU A 211 -3.86 -0.60 17.66
N TYR A 212 -4.50 0.53 18.05
CA TYR A 212 -4.57 0.96 19.46
C TYR A 212 -5.10 -0.13 20.40
N GLN A 213 -5.88 -1.07 19.87
CA GLN A 213 -6.42 -2.20 20.64
C GLN A 213 -5.34 -3.26 20.96
N ARG A 214 -4.20 -3.26 20.24
CA ARG A 214 -3.12 -4.24 20.35
C ARG A 214 -1.73 -3.60 20.33
N ILE A 215 -1.61 -2.44 20.97
CA ILE A 215 -0.39 -1.63 20.91
C ILE A 215 0.86 -2.36 21.45
N LYS A 216 0.69 -3.28 22.40
CA LYS A 216 1.81 -4.08 22.94
C LYS A 216 2.33 -5.04 21.89
N GLU A 217 1.43 -5.71 21.19
CA GLU A 217 1.75 -6.63 20.10
C GLU A 217 2.36 -5.86 18.93
N MET A 218 1.82 -4.68 18.57
CA MET A 218 2.43 -3.81 17.55
C MET A 218 3.87 -3.43 17.92
N LYS A 219 4.11 -3.09 19.19
CA LYS A 219 5.47 -2.78 19.65
C LYS A 219 6.42 -3.97 19.52
N SER A 220 5.95 -5.19 19.74
CA SER A 220 6.79 -6.39 19.67
C SER A 220 7.25 -6.75 18.26
N THR A 221 6.61 -6.22 17.21
CA THR A 221 7.01 -6.43 15.82
C THR A 221 8.30 -5.67 15.44
N ASN A 222 8.68 -4.65 16.20
CA ASN A 222 9.76 -3.71 15.87
C ASN A 222 9.59 -3.03 14.48
N ALA A 223 8.42 -3.11 13.88
CA ALA A 223 8.12 -2.51 12.59
C ALA A 223 7.96 -0.99 12.69
N THR A 224 8.18 -0.31 11.57
CA THR A 224 7.73 1.07 11.36
C THR A 224 6.36 1.05 10.72
N PHE A 225 5.46 1.93 11.14
CA PHE A 225 4.08 1.95 10.67
C PHE A 225 3.76 3.18 9.83
N ILE A 226 2.86 3.00 8.87
CA ILE A 226 2.23 4.08 8.10
C ILE A 226 0.77 4.11 8.53
N LEU A 227 0.36 5.17 9.23
CA LEU A 227 -0.98 5.29 9.79
C LEU A 227 -1.85 6.16 8.90
N PRO A 228 -3.00 5.66 8.43
CA PRO A 228 -3.96 6.45 7.69
C PRO A 228 -4.80 7.32 8.65
N LEU A 229 -5.33 8.43 8.13
CA LEU A 229 -6.15 9.39 8.89
C LEU A 229 -7.63 9.34 8.51
N ASN A 230 -8.07 8.35 7.77
CA ASN A 230 -9.45 8.15 7.31
C ASN A 230 -10.34 7.53 8.40
N TYR A 231 -10.43 8.17 9.56
CA TYR A 231 -11.15 7.65 10.72
C TYR A 231 -12.62 7.31 10.45
N PRO A 232 -13.20 6.39 11.26
CA PRO A 232 -14.62 6.03 11.15
C PRO A 232 -15.52 7.26 11.25
N GLN A 233 -16.58 7.29 10.44
CA GLN A 233 -17.60 8.34 10.52
C GLN A 233 -18.58 8.05 11.66
N ALA A 234 -19.24 9.11 12.16
CA ALA A 234 -20.32 8.96 13.10
C ALA A 234 -21.42 8.05 12.53
N GLN A 235 -21.96 7.19 13.38
CA GLN A 235 -23.09 6.33 13.02
C GLN A 235 -24.36 7.17 12.91
N ASP A 236 -25.23 6.80 11.98
CA ASP A 236 -26.58 7.35 11.93
C ASP A 236 -27.42 6.75 13.07
N VAL A 237 -27.80 7.58 14.01
CA VAL A 237 -28.58 7.23 15.20
C VAL A 237 -29.77 8.15 15.39
N GLU A 238 -30.16 8.90 14.36
CA GLU A 238 -31.32 9.83 14.43
C GLU A 238 -32.61 9.05 14.59
N ASP A 239 -32.77 7.91 13.89
CA ASP A 239 -33.88 7.00 14.09
C ASP A 239 -33.56 6.01 15.22
N PRO A 240 -34.41 5.92 16.28
CA PRO A 240 -34.22 4.92 17.33
C PRO A 240 -34.22 3.47 16.86
N ALA A 241 -34.85 3.17 15.72
CA ALA A 241 -34.78 1.84 15.11
C ALA A 241 -33.39 1.54 14.57
N ASP A 242 -32.71 2.49 13.89
CA ASP A 242 -31.37 2.36 13.38
C ASP A 242 -30.33 2.35 14.51
N ALA A 243 -30.50 3.19 15.53
CA ALA A 243 -29.65 3.23 16.71
C ALA A 243 -29.47 1.84 17.39
N ARG A 244 -30.51 1.00 17.33
CA ARG A 244 -30.51 -0.36 17.92
C ARG A 244 -29.53 -1.32 17.21
N PHE A 245 -29.15 -1.05 15.97
CA PHE A 245 -28.24 -1.88 15.19
C PHE A 245 -26.77 -1.48 15.34
N VAL A 246 -26.51 -0.31 15.92
CA VAL A 246 -25.13 0.14 16.19
C VAL A 246 -24.56 -0.65 17.35
N SER A 247 -23.47 -1.38 17.09
CA SER A 247 -22.82 -2.18 18.12
C SER A 247 -21.98 -1.31 19.07
N LEU A 248 -21.79 -1.79 20.30
CA LEU A 248 -20.86 -1.15 21.24
C LEU A 248 -19.43 -1.13 20.71
N GLU A 249 -19.04 -2.12 19.92
CA GLU A 249 -17.72 -2.21 19.28
C GLU A 249 -17.53 -1.06 18.28
N ASP A 250 -18.50 -0.83 17.41
CA ASP A 250 -18.47 0.26 16.42
C ASP A 250 -18.43 1.63 17.08
N MET A 251 -19.24 1.85 18.12
CA MET A 251 -19.24 3.09 18.89
C MET A 251 -17.88 3.35 19.56
N LYS A 252 -17.29 2.33 20.19
CA LYS A 252 -15.97 2.45 20.81
C LYS A 252 -14.87 2.65 19.76
N HIS A 253 -14.99 2.01 18.61
CA HIS A 253 -14.03 2.20 17.52
C HIS A 253 -14.10 3.64 16.99
N TRP A 254 -15.29 4.18 16.76
CA TRP A 254 -15.48 5.56 16.35
C TRP A 254 -14.87 6.55 17.35
N GLU A 255 -15.08 6.34 18.65
CA GLU A 255 -14.54 7.19 19.71
C GLU A 255 -13.01 7.11 19.83
N LEU A 256 -12.43 5.90 19.72
CA LEU A 256 -11.02 5.64 20.07
C LEU A 256 -10.06 5.65 18.87
N ALA A 257 -10.53 5.40 17.64
CA ALA A 257 -9.67 5.37 16.46
C ALA A 257 -8.85 6.66 16.23
N PRO A 258 -9.38 7.88 16.48
CA PRO A 258 -8.57 9.10 16.37
C PRO A 258 -7.38 9.16 17.34
N ALA A 259 -7.39 8.39 18.42
CA ALA A 259 -6.28 8.30 19.37
C ALA A 259 -5.20 7.28 18.93
N ASN A 260 -5.35 6.60 17.79
CA ASN A 260 -4.42 5.56 17.33
C ASN A 260 -2.97 6.08 17.25
N ALA A 261 -2.74 7.20 16.57
CA ALA A 261 -1.41 7.81 16.46
C ALA A 261 -0.80 8.16 17.83
N SER A 262 -1.60 8.70 18.75
CA SER A 262 -1.17 9.00 20.12
C SER A 262 -0.80 7.74 20.91
N ALA A 263 -1.47 6.62 20.64
CA ALA A 263 -1.12 5.33 21.26
C ALA A 263 0.25 4.83 20.79
N PHE A 264 0.55 4.98 19.49
CA PHE A 264 1.86 4.66 18.91
C PHE A 264 2.97 5.53 19.50
N GLU A 265 2.74 6.84 19.56
CA GLU A 265 3.69 7.80 20.15
C GLU A 265 4.01 7.44 21.61
N LYS A 266 2.98 7.25 22.45
CA LYS A 266 3.15 6.86 23.86
C LYS A 266 3.87 5.53 24.04
N ALA A 267 3.68 4.60 23.11
CA ALA A 267 4.39 3.32 23.13
C ALA A 267 5.83 3.41 22.59
N GLY A 268 6.22 4.54 21.98
CA GLY A 268 7.52 4.72 21.33
C GLY A 268 7.68 3.84 20.09
N ILE A 269 6.61 3.63 19.33
CA ILE A 269 6.62 2.91 18.06
C ILE A 269 6.83 3.93 16.94
N PRO A 270 7.82 3.76 16.04
CA PRO A 270 8.03 4.68 14.95
C PRO A 270 6.89 4.61 13.93
N PHE A 271 6.36 5.77 13.55
CA PHE A 271 5.31 5.85 12.54
C PHE A 271 5.38 7.16 11.74
N CYS A 272 4.70 7.18 10.61
CA CYS A 272 4.38 8.36 9.84
C CYS A 272 2.90 8.33 9.45
N LEU A 273 2.37 9.46 9.02
CA LEU A 273 0.99 9.62 8.60
C LEU A 273 0.92 9.60 7.07
N THR A 274 -0.25 9.18 6.54
CA THR A 274 -0.53 9.21 5.10
C THR A 274 -1.91 9.79 4.83
N THR A 275 -2.06 10.43 3.67
CA THR A 275 -3.37 10.86 3.15
C THR A 275 -4.13 9.73 2.46
N ALA A 276 -3.53 8.54 2.35
CA ALA A 276 -4.18 7.40 1.72
C ALA A 276 -5.55 7.12 2.35
N ASP A 277 -6.51 6.82 1.47
CA ASP A 277 -7.88 6.48 1.83
C ASP A 277 -8.70 7.66 2.43
N LEU A 278 -8.16 8.88 2.51
CA LEU A 278 -8.95 10.07 2.82
C LEU A 278 -9.96 10.36 1.70
N ARG A 279 -11.18 10.75 2.09
CA ARG A 279 -12.21 11.18 1.12
C ARG A 279 -11.81 12.45 0.37
N ALA A 280 -11.13 13.36 1.08
CA ALA A 280 -10.61 14.58 0.52
C ALA A 280 -9.31 14.96 1.23
N VAL A 281 -8.27 15.29 0.47
CA VAL A 281 -6.93 15.60 1.02
C VAL A 281 -6.95 16.88 1.85
N ASN A 282 -7.85 17.82 1.56
CA ASN A 282 -8.00 19.06 2.32
C ASN A 282 -8.55 18.86 3.75
N THR A 283 -8.86 17.64 4.14
CA THR A 283 -9.21 17.26 5.51
C THR A 283 -8.01 16.77 6.33
N PHE A 284 -6.84 16.73 5.73
CA PHE A 284 -5.57 16.36 6.39
C PHE A 284 -5.14 17.33 7.49
#